data_209858e21e5d1a48f290bbc57ec9dd6b
#
_entry.id   209858e21e5d1a48f290bbc57ec9dd6b
#
_cell.length_a   1.000
_cell.length_b   1.000
_cell.length_c   1.000
_cell.angle_alpha   90.00
_cell.angle_beta   90.00
_cell.angle_gamma   90.00
#
_symmetry.space_group_name_H-M   'P 1'
#
loop_
_entity.id
_entity.type
_entity.pdbx_description
1 polymer ?
#
loop_
_entity_poly.entity_id
_entity_poly.type
_entity_poly.pdbx_seq_one_letter_code
_entity_poly.pdbx_strand_id
1 'polypeptide(L)'
;MKDLMTDDATIEWLGVRYKTILTREESGGAMSIVDSLSPVGSGPPRHVHHDEDETFVMITGTCKVWIEGIETIAGPGESVFVPRGKEHTFKVVGDEPSRHLVILTPGGFEGFFQDMADGQCQIPEDMPAIEASATKHNMTFTGPPLD
;
A
#
# COMPACT_ATOMS: atom_id res chain seq x y z
N MET A 1 12.95 10.97 18.30
CA MET A 1 11.80 10.06 18.16
C MET A 1 12.29 8.69 17.74
N LYS A 2 11.76 7.64 18.34
CA LYS A 2 12.13 6.29 17.97
C LYS A 2 11.62 6.00 16.54
N ASP A 3 12.52 5.47 15.70
CA ASP A 3 12.14 5.05 14.35
C ASP A 3 11.49 3.67 14.41
N LEU A 4 10.16 3.63 14.32
CA LEU A 4 9.40 2.40 14.37
C LEU A 4 9.56 1.52 13.12
N MET A 5 10.18 2.06 12.07
CA MET A 5 10.35 1.36 10.80
C MET A 5 11.66 0.57 10.71
N THR A 6 12.34 0.38 11.83
CA THR A 6 13.59 -0.40 11.89
C THR A 6 13.53 -1.61 12.81
N ASP A 7 12.37 -1.91 13.41
CA ASP A 7 12.22 -3.08 14.28
C ASP A 7 11.97 -4.37 13.48
N ASP A 8 12.00 -5.52 14.19
CA ASP A 8 11.88 -6.85 13.57
C ASP A 8 10.51 -7.09 12.92
N ALA A 9 9.48 -6.29 13.26
CA ALA A 9 8.15 -6.39 12.67
C ALA A 9 8.05 -5.66 11.33
N THR A 10 9.09 -4.90 10.97
CA THR A 10 9.11 -4.16 9.69
C THR A 10 9.59 -5.08 8.58
N ILE A 11 8.85 -5.11 7.49
CA ILE A 11 9.21 -5.85 6.28
C ILE A 11 9.54 -4.86 5.17
N GLU A 12 10.29 -5.30 4.17
CA GLU A 12 10.69 -4.46 3.04
C GLU A 12 10.44 -5.19 1.73
N TRP A 13 9.86 -4.45 0.77
CA TRP A 13 9.68 -4.93 -0.59
C TRP A 13 9.83 -3.77 -1.58
N LEU A 14 10.72 -3.93 -2.55
CA LEU A 14 11.02 -2.94 -3.60
C LEU A 14 11.30 -1.55 -3.06
N GLY A 15 12.05 -1.48 -1.96
CA GLY A 15 12.45 -0.22 -1.33
C GLY A 15 11.41 0.41 -0.40
N VAL A 16 10.22 -0.15 -0.33
CA VAL A 16 9.15 0.31 0.57
C VAL A 16 9.20 -0.51 1.85
N ARG A 17 9.11 0.16 3.00
CA ARG A 17 9.03 -0.48 4.30
C ARG A 17 7.60 -0.48 4.80
N TYR A 18 7.18 -1.62 5.33
CA TYR A 18 5.82 -1.82 5.83
C TYR A 18 5.87 -2.38 7.25
N LYS A 19 5.04 -1.84 8.11
CA LYS A 19 4.82 -2.39 9.45
C LYS A 19 3.33 -2.43 9.73
N THR A 20 2.78 -3.63 9.93
CA THR A 20 1.38 -3.75 10.34
C THR A 20 1.26 -3.40 11.82
N ILE A 21 0.56 -2.31 12.13
CA ILE A 21 0.39 -1.81 13.50
C ILE A 21 -0.94 -2.19 14.12
N LEU A 22 -1.90 -2.60 13.29
CA LEU A 22 -3.14 -3.25 13.74
C LEU A 22 -3.44 -4.38 12.76
N THR A 23 -3.49 -5.61 13.26
CA THR A 23 -3.72 -6.79 12.41
C THR A 23 -5.21 -7.08 12.28
N ARG A 24 -5.55 -7.85 11.24
CA ARG A 24 -6.90 -8.40 11.07
C ARG A 24 -7.35 -9.12 12.35
N GLU A 25 -6.49 -9.95 12.92
CA GLU A 25 -6.80 -10.75 14.12
C GLU A 25 -7.07 -9.86 15.33
N GLU A 26 -6.25 -8.83 15.54
CA GLU A 26 -6.42 -7.90 16.67
C GLU A 26 -7.72 -7.11 16.60
N SER A 27 -8.25 -6.89 15.39
CA SER A 27 -9.49 -6.13 15.19
C SER A 27 -10.72 -7.02 15.01
N GLY A 28 -10.57 -8.34 15.15
CA GLY A 28 -11.67 -9.27 14.88
C GLY A 28 -12.14 -9.26 13.43
N GLY A 29 -11.25 -8.93 12.50
CA GLY A 29 -11.56 -8.87 11.07
C GLY A 29 -12.01 -7.49 10.58
N ALA A 30 -12.24 -6.52 11.47
CA ALA A 30 -12.83 -5.23 11.10
C ALA A 30 -11.91 -4.37 10.25
N MET A 31 -10.61 -4.38 10.55
CA MET A 31 -9.65 -3.57 9.80
C MET A 31 -8.22 -4.08 10.00
N SER A 32 -7.33 -3.59 9.15
CA SER A 32 -5.90 -3.64 9.40
C SER A 32 -5.31 -2.26 9.10
N ILE A 33 -4.23 -1.93 9.79
CA ILE A 33 -3.50 -0.67 9.60
C ILE A 33 -2.05 -1.00 9.35
N VAL A 34 -1.54 -0.53 8.21
CA VAL A 34 -0.15 -0.71 7.80
C VAL A 34 0.52 0.66 7.76
N ASP A 35 1.58 0.83 8.55
CA ASP A 35 2.45 2.00 8.48
C ASP A 35 3.45 1.75 7.36
N SER A 36 3.52 2.64 6.36
CA SER A 36 4.41 2.47 5.23
C SER A 36 5.33 3.67 5.07
N LEU A 37 6.57 3.38 4.67
CA LEU A 37 7.57 4.40 4.32
C LEU A 37 8.04 4.12 2.90
N SER A 38 7.71 5.03 1.99
CA SER A 38 7.90 4.85 0.55
C SER A 38 8.84 5.92 -0.01
N PRO A 39 9.89 5.53 -0.76
CA PRO A 39 10.80 6.51 -1.34
C PRO A 39 10.14 7.35 -2.43
N VAL A 40 10.74 8.51 -2.71
CA VAL A 40 10.29 9.39 -3.81
C VAL A 40 10.27 8.59 -5.12
N GLY A 41 9.19 8.78 -5.88
CA GLY A 41 9.01 8.14 -7.18
C GLY A 41 8.38 6.75 -7.10
N SER A 42 8.24 6.16 -5.90
CA SER A 42 7.62 4.84 -5.77
C SER A 42 6.11 4.91 -5.86
N GLY A 43 5.54 3.79 -6.27
CA GLY A 43 4.10 3.59 -6.36
C GLY A 43 3.80 2.26 -7.04
N PRO A 44 2.69 1.63 -6.71
CA PRO A 44 2.33 0.34 -7.30
C PRO A 44 1.79 0.50 -8.72
N PRO A 45 1.70 -0.61 -9.48
CA PRO A 45 0.87 -0.62 -10.69
C PRO A 45 -0.59 -0.32 -10.35
N ARG A 46 -1.35 0.16 -11.33
CA ARG A 46 -2.79 0.33 -11.18
C ARG A 46 -3.45 -0.99 -10.80
N HIS A 47 -4.38 -0.93 -9.86
CA HIS A 47 -5.02 -2.14 -9.33
C HIS A 47 -6.39 -1.85 -8.73
N VAL A 48 -7.12 -2.93 -8.45
CA VAL A 48 -8.45 -2.89 -7.83
C VAL A 48 -8.45 -3.84 -6.62
N HIS A 49 -8.88 -3.33 -5.47
CA HIS A 49 -9.21 -4.19 -4.32
C HIS A 49 -10.70 -4.50 -4.38
N HIS A 50 -11.07 -5.77 -4.48
CA HIS A 50 -12.47 -6.17 -4.64
C HIS A 50 -13.21 -6.27 -3.31
N ASP A 51 -12.52 -6.53 -2.20
CA ASP A 51 -13.15 -6.84 -0.92
C ASP A 51 -13.02 -5.75 0.14
N GLU A 52 -12.06 -4.85 0.02
CA GLU A 52 -11.82 -3.85 1.06
C GLU A 52 -11.79 -2.42 0.51
N ASP A 53 -12.24 -1.51 1.36
CA ASP A 53 -11.97 -0.08 1.18
C ASP A 53 -10.56 0.21 1.70
N GLU A 54 -9.90 1.21 1.10
CA GLU A 54 -8.55 1.60 1.50
C GLU A 54 -8.51 3.10 1.79
N THR A 55 -7.98 3.45 2.95
CA THR A 55 -7.81 4.84 3.33
C THR A 55 -6.34 5.14 3.55
N PHE A 56 -5.83 6.17 2.88
CA PHE A 56 -4.48 6.68 3.12
C PHE A 56 -4.55 7.85 4.10
N VAL A 57 -3.75 7.81 5.16
CA VAL A 57 -3.59 8.93 6.09
C VAL A 57 -2.15 9.38 6.02
N MET A 58 -1.92 10.60 5.51
CA MET A 58 -0.57 11.12 5.26
C MET A 58 0.06 11.65 6.55
N ILE A 59 1.28 11.18 6.85
CA ILE A 59 2.06 11.62 8.02
C ILE A 59 3.14 12.59 7.56
N THR A 60 4.03 12.15 6.65
CA THR A 60 5.07 13.01 6.05
C THR A 60 5.13 12.74 4.55
N GLY A 61 5.65 13.71 3.79
CA GLY A 61 5.76 13.58 2.35
C GLY A 61 4.44 13.82 1.64
N THR A 62 4.46 13.66 0.32
CA THR A 62 3.33 14.00 -0.56
C THR A 62 3.12 12.90 -1.58
N CYS A 63 1.88 12.51 -1.78
CA CYS A 63 1.49 11.54 -2.80
C CYS A 63 0.54 12.15 -3.81
N LYS A 64 0.74 11.80 -5.07
CA LYS A 64 -0.28 11.95 -6.11
C LYS A 64 -1.10 10.67 -6.09
N VAL A 65 -2.40 10.77 -5.85
CA VAL A 65 -3.30 9.63 -5.83
C VAL A 65 -4.22 9.70 -7.05
N TRP A 66 -4.28 8.60 -7.77
CA TRP A 66 -5.10 8.48 -8.99
C TRP A 66 -6.21 7.45 -8.74
N ILE A 67 -7.46 7.89 -8.89
CA ILE A 67 -8.64 7.03 -8.72
C ILE A 67 -9.55 7.22 -9.93
N GLU A 68 -9.74 6.17 -10.73
CA GLU A 68 -10.63 6.18 -11.89
C GLU A 68 -10.42 7.41 -12.80
N GLY A 69 -9.15 7.76 -13.05
CA GLY A 69 -8.77 8.86 -13.92
C GLY A 69 -8.67 10.23 -13.23
N ILE A 70 -9.00 10.34 -11.95
CA ILE A 70 -8.95 11.61 -11.21
C ILE A 70 -7.71 11.62 -10.32
N GLU A 71 -6.86 12.63 -10.50
CA GLU A 71 -5.65 12.81 -9.69
C GLU A 71 -5.90 13.80 -8.56
N THR A 72 -5.40 13.46 -7.37
CA THR A 72 -5.45 14.29 -6.17
C THR A 72 -4.07 14.32 -5.54
N ILE A 73 -3.63 15.48 -5.08
CA ILE A 73 -2.37 15.61 -4.32
C ILE A 73 -2.73 15.62 -2.83
N ALA A 74 -2.11 14.73 -2.08
CA ALA A 74 -2.32 14.63 -0.63
C ALA A 74 -1.00 14.80 0.11
N GLY A 75 -0.97 15.69 1.08
CA GLY A 75 0.18 15.99 1.93
C GLY A 75 -0.10 15.73 3.39
N PRO A 76 0.87 16.05 4.29
CA PRO A 76 0.76 15.74 5.71
C PRO A 76 -0.54 16.24 6.35
N GLY A 77 -1.18 15.37 7.14
CA GLY A 77 -2.44 15.68 7.80
C GLY A 77 -3.69 15.47 6.94
N GLU A 78 -3.52 15.09 5.69
CA GLU A 78 -4.63 14.83 4.78
C GLU A 78 -4.88 13.33 4.62
N SER A 79 -6.08 12.97 4.19
CA SER A 79 -6.45 11.58 3.93
C SER A 79 -7.12 11.44 2.58
N VAL A 80 -7.03 10.23 2.01
CA VAL A 80 -7.69 9.89 0.75
C VAL A 80 -8.42 8.56 0.95
N PHE A 81 -9.70 8.52 0.60
CA PHE A 81 -10.51 7.31 0.69
C PHE A 81 -10.67 6.69 -0.70
N VAL A 82 -10.33 5.41 -0.82
CA VAL A 82 -10.50 4.62 -2.04
C VAL A 82 -11.57 3.56 -1.78
N PRO A 83 -12.77 3.70 -2.35
CA PRO A 83 -13.81 2.67 -2.21
C PRO A 83 -13.38 1.35 -2.86
N ARG A 84 -13.81 0.24 -2.29
CA ARG A 84 -13.60 -1.07 -2.93
C ARG A 84 -14.15 -1.08 -4.35
N GLY A 85 -13.49 -1.81 -5.24
CA GLY A 85 -13.90 -1.91 -6.63
C GLY A 85 -13.45 -0.77 -7.53
N LYS A 86 -12.75 0.24 -7.01
CA LYS A 86 -12.26 1.35 -7.82
C LYS A 86 -10.79 1.15 -8.21
N GLU A 87 -10.51 1.29 -9.50
CA GLU A 87 -9.14 1.26 -10.00
C GLU A 87 -8.37 2.45 -9.46
N HIS A 88 -7.21 2.20 -8.88
CA HIS A 88 -6.41 3.25 -8.28
C HIS A 88 -4.93 2.92 -8.22
N THR A 89 -4.14 3.94 -7.99
CA THR A 89 -2.72 3.85 -7.66
C THR A 89 -2.27 5.18 -7.05
N PHE A 90 -1.01 5.25 -6.64
CA PHE A 90 -0.40 6.49 -6.18
C PHE A 90 1.06 6.54 -6.58
N LYS A 91 1.65 7.73 -6.46
CA LYS A 91 3.09 7.94 -6.64
C LYS A 91 3.56 8.95 -5.60
N VAL A 92 4.67 8.64 -4.94
CA VAL A 92 5.32 9.60 -4.04
C VAL A 92 5.97 10.68 -4.88
N VAL A 93 5.58 11.92 -4.65
CA VAL A 93 6.07 13.09 -5.40
C VAL A 93 6.78 14.05 -4.45
N GLY A 94 7.39 15.11 -5.00
CA GLY A 94 8.18 16.04 -4.19
C GLY A 94 9.59 15.54 -3.97
N ASP A 95 10.22 15.95 -2.89
CA ASP A 95 11.64 15.74 -2.64
C ASP A 95 11.94 14.93 -1.36
N GLU A 96 10.91 14.41 -0.71
CA GLU A 96 11.08 13.59 0.49
C GLU A 96 10.23 12.31 0.43
N PRO A 97 10.64 11.24 1.15
CA PRO A 97 9.84 10.02 1.23
C PRO A 97 8.48 10.29 1.85
N SER A 98 7.49 9.47 1.49
CA SER A 98 6.18 9.52 2.12
C SER A 98 6.10 8.50 3.24
N ARG A 99 5.64 8.94 4.41
CA ARG A 99 5.17 8.05 5.45
C ARG A 99 3.66 8.22 5.54
N HIS A 100 2.94 7.14 5.34
CA HIS A 100 1.48 7.17 5.41
C HIS A 100 0.93 5.86 5.97
N LEU A 101 -0.21 5.97 6.63
CA LEU A 101 -0.95 4.80 7.08
C LEU A 101 -1.85 4.32 5.96
N VAL A 102 -1.90 3.02 5.78
CA VAL A 102 -2.83 2.34 4.87
C VAL A 102 -3.84 1.61 5.75
N ILE A 103 -5.08 2.07 5.73
CA ILE A 103 -6.15 1.49 6.53
C ILE A 103 -7.05 0.68 5.60
N LEU A 104 -7.18 -0.60 5.88
CA LEU A 104 -7.93 -1.55 5.07
C LEU A 104 -9.16 -2.04 5.86
N THR A 105 -10.33 -1.90 5.28
CA THR A 105 -11.61 -2.26 5.92
C THR A 105 -12.47 -3.10 4.97
N PRO A 106 -12.67 -4.40 5.29
CA PRO A 106 -12.12 -5.20 6.40
C PRO A 106 -10.62 -5.43 6.29
N GLY A 107 -10.02 -6.01 7.33
CA GLY A 107 -8.61 -6.33 7.36
C GLY A 107 -8.26 -7.62 6.61
N GLY A 108 -6.94 -7.81 6.37
CA GLY A 108 -6.40 -9.05 5.77
C GLY A 108 -5.44 -8.83 4.61
N PHE A 109 -5.56 -7.71 3.88
CA PHE A 109 -4.70 -7.48 2.71
C PHE A 109 -3.20 -7.33 3.07
N GLU A 110 -2.87 -7.05 4.31
CA GLU A 110 -1.47 -7.02 4.76
C GLU A 110 -0.71 -8.32 4.47
N GLY A 111 -1.43 -9.43 4.32
CA GLY A 111 -0.84 -10.70 3.89
C GLY A 111 -0.17 -10.64 2.52
N PHE A 112 -0.66 -9.81 1.62
CA PHE A 112 -0.03 -9.60 0.33
C PHE A 112 1.38 -9.00 0.50
N PHE A 113 1.52 -7.96 1.32
CA PHE A 113 2.83 -7.34 1.57
C PHE A 113 3.79 -8.35 2.19
N GLN A 114 3.29 -9.20 3.11
CA GLN A 114 4.10 -10.24 3.73
C GLN A 114 4.58 -11.27 2.70
N ASP A 115 3.69 -11.71 1.81
CA ASP A 115 4.06 -12.64 0.73
C ASP A 115 5.14 -12.04 -0.17
N MET A 116 5.01 -10.76 -0.52
CA MET A 116 5.98 -10.09 -1.37
C MET A 116 7.35 -9.95 -0.69
N ALA A 117 7.35 -9.60 0.59
CA ALA A 117 8.58 -9.49 1.38
C ALA A 117 9.25 -10.86 1.56
N ASP A 118 8.48 -11.89 1.89
CA ASP A 118 9.01 -13.24 2.09
C ASP A 118 9.66 -13.79 0.82
N GLY A 119 9.04 -13.54 -0.34
CA GLY A 119 9.56 -13.99 -1.64
C GLY A 119 10.57 -13.03 -2.26
N GLN A 120 10.72 -11.81 -1.74
CA GLN A 120 11.52 -10.73 -2.36
C GLN A 120 11.24 -10.65 -3.86
N CYS A 121 9.95 -10.60 -4.19
CA CYS A 121 9.48 -10.69 -5.57
C CYS A 121 9.93 -9.51 -6.41
N GLN A 122 10.49 -9.78 -7.58
CA GLN A 122 10.96 -8.77 -8.52
C GLN A 122 9.97 -8.56 -9.66
N ILE A 123 9.92 -7.34 -10.20
CA ILE A 123 9.10 -6.99 -11.34
C ILE A 123 10.03 -6.74 -12.52
N PRO A 124 9.83 -7.38 -13.69
CA PRO A 124 8.72 -8.29 -14.04
C PRO A 124 8.95 -9.79 -13.77
N GLU A 125 10.14 -10.18 -13.27
CA GLU A 125 10.59 -11.59 -13.25
C GLU A 125 9.65 -12.51 -12.48
N ASP A 126 9.10 -12.03 -11.36
CA ASP A 126 8.26 -12.83 -10.45
C ASP A 126 6.77 -12.52 -10.58
N MET A 127 6.34 -11.92 -11.69
CA MET A 127 4.93 -11.58 -11.89
C MET A 127 3.96 -12.74 -11.64
N PRO A 128 4.25 -13.99 -12.07
CA PRO A 128 3.33 -15.09 -11.75
C PRO A 128 3.08 -15.26 -10.24
N ALA A 129 4.12 -15.16 -9.42
CA ALA A 129 3.99 -15.26 -7.96
C ALA A 129 3.26 -14.04 -7.37
N ILE A 130 3.54 -12.85 -7.90
CA ILE A 130 2.89 -11.61 -7.48
C ILE A 130 1.38 -11.68 -7.79
N GLU A 131 1.02 -12.10 -8.99
CA GLU A 131 -0.38 -12.23 -9.40
C GLU A 131 -1.11 -13.32 -8.62
N ALA A 132 -0.44 -14.41 -8.28
CA ALA A 132 -1.02 -15.47 -7.46
C ALA A 132 -1.38 -14.97 -6.06
N SER A 133 -0.48 -14.21 -5.43
CA SER A 133 -0.75 -13.60 -4.13
C SER A 133 -1.84 -12.53 -4.23
N ALA A 134 -1.83 -11.73 -5.30
CA ALA A 134 -2.90 -10.74 -5.54
C ALA A 134 -4.26 -11.42 -5.62
N THR A 135 -4.38 -12.50 -6.38
CA THR A 135 -5.62 -13.28 -6.50
C THR A 135 -6.06 -13.83 -5.15
N LYS A 136 -5.12 -14.37 -4.38
CA LYS A 136 -5.38 -14.90 -3.04
C LYS A 136 -5.96 -13.82 -2.11
N HIS A 137 -5.54 -12.57 -2.27
CA HIS A 137 -6.01 -11.43 -1.48
C HIS A 137 -7.07 -10.61 -2.21
N ASN A 138 -7.63 -11.16 -3.28
CA ASN A 138 -8.72 -10.58 -4.06
C ASN A 138 -8.43 -9.18 -4.60
N MET A 139 -7.22 -9.02 -5.12
CA MET A 139 -6.75 -7.82 -5.82
C MET A 139 -6.39 -8.19 -7.26
N THR A 140 -6.67 -7.28 -8.21
CA THR A 140 -6.33 -7.44 -9.62
C THR A 140 -5.49 -6.26 -10.09
N PHE A 141 -4.38 -6.54 -10.76
CA PHE A 141 -3.61 -5.51 -11.45
C PHE A 141 -4.27 -5.15 -12.77
N THR A 142 -4.37 -3.85 -13.08
CA THR A 142 -5.16 -3.35 -14.21
C THR A 142 -4.38 -2.45 -15.16
N GLY A 143 -3.16 -2.06 -14.81
CA GLY A 143 -2.35 -1.21 -15.68
C GLY A 143 -1.01 -0.85 -15.05
N PRO A 144 -0.20 -0.03 -15.76
CA PRO A 144 1.13 0.33 -15.27
C PRO A 144 1.06 1.30 -14.09
N PRO A 145 2.19 1.50 -13.37
CA PRO A 145 2.31 2.58 -12.40
C PRO A 145 2.10 3.96 -13.05
N LEU A 146 1.88 4.99 -12.24
CA LEU A 146 1.87 6.38 -12.72
C LEU A 146 3.26 6.78 -13.23
N ASP A 147 3.29 7.62 -14.26
CA ASP A 147 4.53 8.16 -14.83
C ASP A 147 5.23 9.15 -13.89
#